data_61b1884997626cb5adc14b4cbe9dc844
#
_entry.id   61b1884997626cb5adc14b4cbe9dc844
#
_cell.length_a   1.000
_cell.length_b   1.000
_cell.length_c   1.000
_cell.angle_alpha   90.00
_cell.angle_beta   90.00
_cell.angle_gamma   90.00
#
_symmetry.space_group_name_H-M   'P 1'
#
loop_
_entity.id
_entity.type
_entity.pdbx_description
1 polymer ?
#
loop_
_entity_poly.entity_id
_entity_poly.type
_entity_poly.pdbx_seq_one_letter_code
_entity_poly.pdbx_strand_id
1 'polypeptide(L)'
;MKFTERLYENVEEIWTSYYSHPFIKGIGDGTLDLDKFKFYMIQDYLYLLDYAKIYALGVVKADTEEVMQGFSSMVDNILNGEMSIHRSYMKRLGITKEEIKNTKQSLPNLSYTHYMLSVSHVGSLAELSTSLLSCMWSYLEIGKHLSKIPGATENEFYGEWVRGYISKEYEEATQWIIDLVDILSKDMNAKDLNKLTEIFITTSKYEYMFWDMSYNKES
;
A
#
# COMPACT_ATOMS: atom_id res chain seq x y z
N MET A 1 -6.64 24.47 4.48
CA MET A 1 -5.80 23.25 4.51
C MET A 1 -6.73 22.05 4.43
N LYS A 2 -6.54 21.19 3.46
CA LYS A 2 -7.26 19.92 3.35
C LYS A 2 -6.88 19.01 4.51
N PHE A 3 -7.75 18.07 4.88
CA PHE A 3 -7.43 17.16 5.99
C PHE A 3 -6.28 16.21 5.63
N THR A 4 -6.22 15.78 4.38
CA THR A 4 -5.10 14.93 3.89
C THR A 4 -3.75 15.64 3.92
N GLU A 5 -3.69 16.97 3.73
CA GLU A 5 -2.45 17.75 3.94
C GLU A 5 -1.98 17.63 5.40
N ARG A 6 -2.91 17.74 6.35
CA ARG A 6 -2.61 17.50 7.77
C ARG A 6 -2.12 16.06 8.03
N LEU A 7 -2.73 15.07 7.38
CA LEU A 7 -2.28 13.67 7.51
C LEU A 7 -0.83 13.52 7.04
N TYR A 8 -0.49 14.11 5.88
CA TYR A 8 0.86 14.06 5.33
C TYR A 8 1.88 14.69 6.28
N GLU A 9 1.61 15.88 6.82
CA GLU A 9 2.48 16.56 7.79
C GLU A 9 2.78 15.68 9.02
N ASN A 10 1.82 14.89 9.49
CA ASN A 10 1.99 14.00 10.65
C ASN A 10 2.84 12.75 10.37
N VAL A 11 3.05 12.39 9.12
CA VAL A 11 3.83 11.20 8.72
C VAL A 11 5.10 11.54 7.93
N GLU A 12 5.38 12.79 7.67
CA GLU A 12 6.50 13.25 6.83
C GLU A 12 7.85 12.63 7.26
N GLU A 13 8.13 12.61 8.57
CA GLU A 13 9.36 11.99 9.10
C GLU A 13 9.37 10.47 8.85
N ILE A 14 8.23 9.79 9.03
CA ILE A 14 8.11 8.35 8.81
C ILE A 14 8.34 8.05 7.33
N TRP A 15 7.67 8.75 6.42
CA TRP A 15 7.78 8.51 4.99
C TRP A 15 9.14 8.91 4.42
N THR A 16 9.77 9.97 4.95
CA THR A 16 11.15 10.32 4.61
C THR A 16 12.12 9.19 4.98
N SER A 17 11.87 8.50 6.10
CA SER A 17 12.69 7.37 6.50
C SER A 17 12.60 6.17 5.55
N TYR A 18 11.47 6.00 4.81
CA TYR A 18 11.35 4.96 3.78
C TYR A 18 12.41 5.11 2.68
N TYR A 19 12.69 6.35 2.25
CA TYR A 19 13.65 6.61 1.18
C TYR A 19 15.07 6.17 1.54
N SER A 20 15.42 6.18 2.81
CA SER A 20 16.71 5.71 3.33
C SER A 20 16.73 4.23 3.70
N HIS A 21 15.57 3.56 3.71
CA HIS A 21 15.47 2.15 4.04
C HIS A 21 16.25 1.30 3.03
N PRO A 22 17.08 0.32 3.48
CA PRO A 22 17.96 -0.44 2.57
C PRO A 22 17.19 -1.25 1.53
N PHE A 23 15.94 -1.67 1.79
CA PHE A 23 15.09 -2.31 0.81
C PHE A 23 14.75 -1.36 -0.36
N ILE A 24 14.27 -0.16 -0.05
CA ILE A 24 13.88 0.86 -1.04
C ILE A 24 15.11 1.37 -1.82
N LYS A 25 16.20 1.66 -1.11
CA LYS A 25 17.46 2.04 -1.77
C LYS A 25 17.95 0.97 -2.74
N GLY A 26 17.91 -0.30 -2.30
CA GLY A 26 18.35 -1.41 -3.13
C GLY A 26 17.50 -1.62 -4.39
N ILE A 27 16.20 -1.27 -4.37
CA ILE A 27 15.36 -1.20 -5.59
C ILE A 27 15.85 -0.07 -6.49
N GLY A 28 16.06 1.13 -5.91
CA GLY A 28 16.43 2.33 -6.67
C GLY A 28 17.78 2.24 -7.37
N ASP A 29 18.78 1.68 -6.71
CA ASP A 29 20.14 1.48 -7.27
C ASP A 29 20.34 0.11 -7.94
N GLY A 30 19.32 -0.76 -7.91
CA GLY A 30 19.36 -2.08 -8.55
C GLY A 30 20.18 -3.13 -7.79
N THR A 31 20.52 -2.89 -6.53
CA THR A 31 21.40 -3.77 -5.73
C THR A 31 20.67 -4.64 -4.71
N LEU A 32 19.34 -4.52 -4.59
CA LEU A 32 18.57 -5.35 -3.66
C LEU A 32 18.77 -6.83 -3.98
N ASP A 33 19.04 -7.62 -2.93
CA ASP A 33 19.15 -9.08 -3.05
C ASP A 33 17.82 -9.68 -3.56
N LEU A 34 17.91 -10.51 -4.58
CA LEU A 34 16.74 -11.16 -5.20
C LEU A 34 15.96 -12.06 -4.23
N ASP A 35 16.63 -12.68 -3.24
CA ASP A 35 15.95 -13.49 -2.24
C ASP A 35 15.09 -12.63 -1.29
N LYS A 36 15.54 -11.39 -1.01
CA LYS A 36 14.75 -10.42 -0.24
C LYS A 36 13.54 -9.94 -1.04
N PHE A 37 13.75 -9.64 -2.30
CA PHE A 37 12.65 -9.26 -3.19
C PHE A 37 11.68 -10.42 -3.43
N LYS A 38 12.18 -11.66 -3.54
CA LYS A 38 11.35 -12.87 -3.62
C LYS A 38 10.47 -13.03 -2.38
N PHE A 39 11.03 -12.86 -1.19
CA PHE A 39 10.29 -12.90 0.06
C PHE A 39 9.23 -11.81 0.12
N TYR A 40 9.58 -10.57 -0.23
CA TYR A 40 8.65 -9.46 -0.35
C TYR A 40 7.48 -9.81 -1.28
N MET A 41 7.75 -10.29 -2.50
CA MET A 41 6.71 -10.60 -3.48
C MET A 41 5.70 -11.65 -2.98
N ILE A 42 6.14 -12.63 -2.17
CA ILE A 42 5.24 -13.63 -1.59
C ILE A 42 4.41 -12.99 -0.47
N GLN A 43 5.03 -12.23 0.42
CA GLN A 43 4.34 -11.57 1.53
C GLN A 43 3.36 -10.50 1.03
N ASP A 44 3.75 -9.76 0.01
CA ASP A 44 2.92 -8.74 -0.59
C ASP A 44 1.72 -9.33 -1.36
N TYR A 45 1.91 -10.46 -2.05
CA TYR A 45 0.80 -11.21 -2.64
C TYR A 45 -0.25 -11.62 -1.57
N LEU A 46 0.20 -12.08 -0.40
CA LEU A 46 -0.70 -12.44 0.70
C LEU A 46 -1.37 -11.20 1.30
N TYR A 47 -0.64 -10.09 1.41
CA TYR A 47 -1.17 -8.79 1.83
C TYR A 47 -2.28 -8.29 0.89
N LEU A 48 -2.06 -8.33 -0.42
CA LEU A 48 -3.02 -7.86 -1.42
C LEU A 48 -4.35 -8.65 -1.40
N LEU A 49 -4.34 -9.92 -1.00
CA LEU A 49 -5.58 -10.67 -0.80
C LEU A 49 -6.45 -10.09 0.32
N ASP A 50 -5.85 -9.67 1.43
CA ASP A 50 -6.56 -9.02 2.53
C ASP A 50 -6.91 -7.57 2.18
N TYR A 51 -6.03 -6.87 1.49
CA TYR A 51 -6.24 -5.52 1.00
C TYR A 51 -7.46 -5.41 0.08
N ALA A 52 -7.61 -6.35 -0.85
CA ALA A 52 -8.80 -6.45 -1.70
C ALA A 52 -10.10 -6.66 -0.90
N LYS A 53 -10.05 -7.44 0.20
CA LYS A 53 -11.22 -7.61 1.10
C LYS A 53 -11.60 -6.30 1.79
N ILE A 54 -10.61 -5.48 2.17
CA ILE A 54 -10.87 -4.17 2.79
C ILE A 54 -11.55 -3.24 1.78
N TYR A 55 -11.10 -3.21 0.52
CA TYR A 55 -11.80 -2.47 -0.53
C TYR A 55 -13.23 -2.99 -0.76
N ALA A 56 -13.44 -4.30 -0.71
CA ALA A 56 -14.79 -4.88 -0.80
C ALA A 56 -15.70 -4.45 0.38
N LEU A 57 -15.15 -4.30 1.60
CA LEU A 57 -15.87 -3.69 2.71
C LEU A 57 -16.21 -2.22 2.44
N GLY A 58 -15.38 -1.50 1.70
CA GLY A 58 -15.67 -0.15 1.24
C GLY A 58 -16.91 -0.10 0.34
N VAL A 59 -17.07 -1.07 -0.57
CA VAL A 59 -18.31 -1.20 -1.38
C VAL A 59 -19.54 -1.37 -0.47
N VAL A 60 -19.43 -2.22 0.57
CA VAL A 60 -20.53 -2.48 1.52
C VAL A 60 -20.90 -1.25 2.35
N LYS A 61 -19.91 -0.40 2.68
CA LYS A 61 -20.07 0.79 3.53
C LYS A 61 -20.40 2.07 2.76
N ALA A 62 -20.28 2.06 1.44
CA ALA A 62 -20.52 3.23 0.62
C ALA A 62 -22.02 3.58 0.56
N ASP A 63 -22.33 4.87 0.72
CA ASP A 63 -23.71 5.39 0.70
C ASP A 63 -24.18 5.83 -0.70
N THR A 64 -23.26 5.96 -1.69
CA THR A 64 -23.58 6.40 -3.05
C THR A 64 -23.05 5.42 -4.09
N GLU A 65 -23.75 5.36 -5.23
CA GLU A 65 -23.35 4.55 -6.38
C GLU A 65 -21.92 4.87 -6.85
N GLU A 66 -21.57 6.16 -6.90
CA GLU A 66 -20.25 6.63 -7.34
C GLU A 66 -19.13 6.07 -6.44
N VAL A 67 -19.31 6.13 -5.12
CA VAL A 67 -18.33 5.61 -4.17
C VAL A 67 -18.27 4.09 -4.22
N MET A 68 -19.42 3.40 -4.38
CA MET A 68 -19.45 1.93 -4.61
C MET A 68 -18.66 1.52 -5.85
N GLN A 69 -18.85 2.25 -6.96
CA GLN A 69 -18.13 2.00 -8.21
C GLN A 69 -16.62 2.23 -8.04
N GLY A 70 -16.22 3.28 -7.33
CA GLY A 70 -14.82 3.54 -7.01
C GLY A 70 -14.17 2.38 -6.26
N PHE A 71 -14.77 1.94 -5.15
CA PHE A 71 -14.27 0.80 -4.40
C PHE A 71 -14.28 -0.51 -5.20
N SER A 72 -15.32 -0.76 -6.00
CA SER A 72 -15.41 -1.94 -6.86
C SER A 72 -14.31 -1.95 -7.92
N SER A 73 -14.01 -0.80 -8.53
CA SER A 73 -12.91 -0.65 -9.48
C SER A 73 -11.56 -0.91 -8.83
N MET A 74 -11.38 -0.48 -7.56
CA MET A 74 -10.14 -0.77 -6.82
C MET A 74 -9.98 -2.27 -6.53
N VAL A 75 -11.06 -2.98 -6.19
CA VAL A 75 -11.02 -4.46 -6.05
C VAL A 75 -10.56 -5.11 -7.35
N ASP A 76 -11.12 -4.69 -8.49
CA ASP A 76 -10.75 -5.21 -9.81
C ASP A 76 -9.29 -4.90 -10.15
N ASN A 77 -8.84 -3.65 -9.91
CA ASN A 77 -7.45 -3.23 -10.14
C ASN A 77 -6.45 -4.04 -9.31
N ILE A 78 -6.74 -4.35 -8.05
CA ILE A 78 -5.87 -5.19 -7.23
C ILE A 78 -5.83 -6.62 -7.79
N LEU A 79 -6.99 -7.26 -7.98
CA LEU A 79 -7.06 -8.68 -8.33
C LEU A 79 -6.62 -8.98 -9.76
N ASN A 80 -6.86 -8.07 -10.70
CA ASN A 80 -6.57 -8.25 -12.12
C ASN A 80 -5.37 -7.42 -12.60
N GLY A 81 -5.16 -6.22 -12.07
CA GLY A 81 -4.04 -5.34 -12.41
C GLY A 81 -2.78 -5.68 -11.61
N GLU A 82 -2.71 -5.26 -10.34
CA GLU A 82 -1.52 -5.37 -9.50
C GLU A 82 -1.08 -6.82 -9.29
N MET A 83 -2.00 -7.72 -9.01
CA MET A 83 -1.70 -9.15 -8.93
C MET A 83 -1.20 -9.76 -10.25
N SER A 84 -1.47 -9.14 -11.40
CA SER A 84 -0.89 -9.58 -12.68
C SER A 84 0.62 -9.27 -12.72
N ILE A 85 1.03 -8.10 -12.24
CA ILE A 85 2.45 -7.73 -12.09
C ILE A 85 3.13 -8.69 -11.12
N HIS A 86 2.51 -8.98 -9.99
CA HIS A 86 3.02 -9.96 -9.01
C HIS A 86 3.21 -11.34 -9.64
N ARG A 87 2.25 -11.83 -10.39
CA ARG A 87 2.37 -13.11 -11.12
C ARG A 87 3.50 -13.11 -12.14
N SER A 88 3.76 -11.98 -12.81
CA SER A 88 4.91 -11.82 -13.72
C SER A 88 6.23 -11.95 -12.96
N TYR A 89 6.39 -11.22 -11.86
CA TYR A 89 7.57 -11.33 -10.99
C TYR A 89 7.75 -12.73 -10.41
N MET A 90 6.68 -13.33 -9.91
CA MET A 90 6.71 -14.69 -9.36
C MET A 90 7.24 -15.70 -10.38
N LYS A 91 6.80 -15.60 -11.65
CA LYS A 91 7.32 -16.44 -12.72
C LYS A 91 8.81 -16.22 -12.96
N ARG A 92 9.27 -14.97 -12.96
CA ARG A 92 10.70 -14.62 -13.17
C ARG A 92 11.58 -15.08 -12.00
N LEU A 93 11.04 -15.07 -10.77
CA LEU A 93 11.70 -15.50 -9.54
C LEU A 93 11.58 -17.01 -9.26
N GLY A 94 10.89 -17.76 -10.12
CA GLY A 94 10.66 -19.19 -9.93
C GLY A 94 9.76 -19.55 -8.74
N ILE A 95 8.88 -18.62 -8.31
CA ILE A 95 7.95 -18.84 -7.21
C ILE A 95 6.80 -19.72 -7.71
N THR A 96 6.59 -20.85 -7.04
CA THR A 96 5.54 -21.81 -7.41
C THR A 96 4.23 -21.52 -6.68
N LYS A 97 3.11 -21.98 -7.24
CA LYS A 97 1.79 -21.91 -6.56
C LYS A 97 1.79 -22.68 -5.23
N GLU A 98 2.55 -23.76 -5.15
CA GLU A 98 2.67 -24.58 -3.95
C GLU A 98 3.46 -23.84 -2.87
N GLU A 99 4.53 -23.15 -3.23
CA GLU A 99 5.30 -22.29 -2.33
C GLU A 99 4.40 -21.20 -1.72
N ILE A 100 3.60 -20.50 -2.53
CA ILE A 100 2.65 -19.49 -2.05
C ILE A 100 1.63 -20.11 -1.10
N LYS A 101 1.03 -21.25 -1.49
CA LYS A 101 0.00 -21.94 -0.68
C LYS A 101 0.53 -22.39 0.69
N ASN A 102 1.80 -22.77 0.77
CA ASN A 102 2.44 -23.25 1.99
C ASN A 102 3.08 -22.12 2.83
N THR A 103 3.19 -20.90 2.27
CA THR A 103 3.72 -19.74 3.00
C THR A 103 2.60 -19.10 3.81
N LYS A 104 2.90 -18.81 5.07
CA LYS A 104 2.02 -18.01 5.93
C LYS A 104 2.44 -16.54 5.87
N GLN A 105 1.48 -15.66 6.13
CA GLN A 105 1.84 -14.27 6.41
C GLN A 105 2.77 -14.22 7.62
N SER A 106 3.83 -13.42 7.51
CA SER A 106 4.69 -13.09 8.64
C SER A 106 3.93 -12.24 9.67
N LEU A 107 4.42 -12.20 10.91
CA LEU A 107 3.73 -11.46 11.97
C LEU A 107 3.52 -9.97 11.66
N PRO A 108 4.49 -9.22 11.11
CA PRO A 108 4.25 -7.83 10.71
C PRO A 108 3.14 -7.69 9.65
N ASN A 109 3.15 -8.54 8.62
CA ASN A 109 2.13 -8.55 7.57
C ASN A 109 0.74 -8.87 8.14
N LEU A 110 0.64 -9.95 8.93
CA LEU A 110 -0.59 -10.37 9.59
C LEU A 110 -1.13 -9.28 10.53
N SER A 111 -0.27 -8.65 11.31
CA SER A 111 -0.65 -7.57 12.22
C SER A 111 -1.19 -6.36 11.46
N TYR A 112 -0.55 -6.00 10.36
CA TYR A 112 -0.95 -4.88 9.53
C TYR A 112 -2.32 -5.12 8.89
N THR A 113 -2.49 -6.24 8.21
CA THR A 113 -3.76 -6.56 7.53
C THR A 113 -4.91 -6.73 8.53
N HIS A 114 -4.66 -7.36 9.69
CA HIS A 114 -5.66 -7.50 10.75
C HIS A 114 -6.02 -6.16 11.40
N TYR A 115 -5.05 -5.24 11.57
CA TYR A 115 -5.36 -3.89 12.04
C TYR A 115 -6.31 -3.17 11.07
N MET A 116 -5.99 -3.15 9.77
CA MET A 116 -6.85 -2.54 8.76
C MET A 116 -8.23 -3.20 8.68
N LEU A 117 -8.30 -4.53 8.71
CA LEU A 117 -9.56 -5.26 8.72
C LEU A 117 -10.39 -4.92 9.96
N SER A 118 -9.77 -4.86 11.14
CA SER A 118 -10.44 -4.47 12.38
C SER A 118 -11.02 -3.06 12.29
N VAL A 119 -10.21 -2.09 11.86
CA VAL A 119 -10.65 -0.70 11.62
C VAL A 119 -11.82 -0.68 10.63
N SER A 120 -11.71 -1.43 9.55
CA SER A 120 -12.70 -1.46 8.47
C SER A 120 -14.01 -2.13 8.87
N HIS A 121 -13.98 -3.13 9.74
CA HIS A 121 -15.21 -3.79 10.21
C HIS A 121 -16.00 -2.92 11.19
N VAL A 122 -15.33 -2.34 12.18
CA VAL A 122 -16.01 -1.60 13.26
C VAL A 122 -16.12 -0.10 13.00
N GLY A 123 -15.26 0.45 12.17
CA GLY A 123 -15.20 1.89 11.88
C GLY A 123 -16.16 2.35 10.78
N SER A 124 -16.17 3.65 10.57
CA SER A 124 -16.87 4.31 9.46
C SER A 124 -16.15 4.12 8.13
N LEU A 125 -16.79 4.55 7.02
CA LEU A 125 -16.14 4.59 5.70
C LEU A 125 -14.89 5.48 5.70
N ALA A 126 -14.89 6.58 6.45
CA ALA A 126 -13.74 7.46 6.58
C ALA A 126 -12.55 6.76 7.26
N GLU A 127 -12.79 5.99 8.32
CA GLU A 127 -11.74 5.24 9.00
C GLU A 127 -11.17 4.14 8.11
N LEU A 128 -12.03 3.41 7.39
CA LEU A 128 -11.63 2.43 6.39
C LEU A 128 -10.76 3.09 5.30
N SER A 129 -11.25 4.15 4.67
CA SER A 129 -10.53 4.85 3.60
C SER A 129 -9.18 5.39 4.07
N THR A 130 -9.13 5.93 5.28
CA THR A 130 -7.89 6.42 5.89
C THR A 130 -6.89 5.28 6.14
N SER A 131 -7.37 4.09 6.54
CA SER A 131 -6.50 2.93 6.77
C SER A 131 -5.87 2.39 5.48
N LEU A 132 -6.56 2.53 4.34
CA LEU A 132 -6.06 2.14 3.02
C LEU A 132 -5.08 3.17 2.44
N LEU A 133 -5.32 4.46 2.74
CA LEU A 133 -4.63 5.57 2.08
C LEU A 133 -3.11 5.55 2.30
N SER A 134 -2.63 5.13 3.48
CA SER A 134 -1.19 5.14 3.78
C SER A 134 -0.39 4.26 2.82
N CYS A 135 -0.89 3.07 2.49
CA CYS A 135 -0.25 2.17 1.53
C CYS A 135 -0.19 2.82 0.15
N MET A 136 -1.35 3.16 -0.43
CA MET A 136 -1.39 3.70 -1.78
C MET A 136 -0.57 4.96 -1.95
N TRP A 137 -0.70 5.89 -1.03
CA TRP A 137 -0.03 7.19 -1.17
C TRP A 137 1.46 7.09 -0.92
N SER A 138 1.91 6.32 0.08
CA SER A 138 3.34 6.15 0.34
C SER A 138 4.07 5.43 -0.81
N TYR A 139 3.45 4.43 -1.45
CA TYR A 139 4.01 3.77 -2.62
C TYR A 139 4.13 4.71 -3.83
N LEU A 140 3.14 5.58 -4.05
CA LEU A 140 3.24 6.63 -5.07
C LEU A 140 4.42 7.56 -4.80
N GLU A 141 4.60 8.02 -3.55
CA GLU A 141 5.71 8.90 -3.18
C GLU A 141 7.08 8.19 -3.25
N ILE A 142 7.15 6.91 -2.86
CA ILE A 142 8.35 6.08 -3.06
C ILE A 142 8.65 5.94 -4.56
N GLY A 143 7.66 5.61 -5.38
CA GLY A 143 7.82 5.54 -6.84
C GLY A 143 8.33 6.85 -7.45
N LYS A 144 7.74 7.98 -7.06
CA LYS A 144 8.20 9.33 -7.45
C LYS A 144 9.63 9.65 -6.97
N HIS A 145 9.99 9.20 -5.77
CA HIS A 145 11.35 9.35 -5.26
C HIS A 145 12.34 8.52 -6.07
N LEU A 146 12.06 7.24 -6.28
CA LEU A 146 12.93 6.32 -7.01
C LEU A 146 13.08 6.70 -8.49
N SER A 147 12.03 7.20 -9.12
CA SER A 147 12.08 7.64 -10.53
C SER A 147 13.06 8.78 -10.80
N LYS A 148 13.47 9.51 -9.76
CA LYS A 148 14.50 10.56 -9.86
C LYS A 148 15.93 10.00 -9.80
N ILE A 149 16.11 8.72 -9.45
CA ILE A 149 17.41 8.06 -9.41
C ILE A 149 17.76 7.63 -10.84
N PRO A 150 18.93 8.05 -11.39
CA PRO A 150 19.32 7.68 -12.75
C PRO A 150 19.36 6.16 -12.95
N GLY A 151 18.65 5.65 -13.95
CA GLY A 151 18.62 4.23 -14.28
C GLY A 151 17.60 3.39 -13.48
N ALA A 152 16.93 3.93 -12.47
CA ALA A 152 15.99 3.17 -11.64
C ALA A 152 14.77 2.67 -12.45
N THR A 153 14.21 3.52 -13.31
CA THR A 153 13.07 3.16 -14.18
C THR A 153 13.46 2.26 -15.34
N GLU A 154 14.72 2.27 -15.75
CA GLU A 154 15.28 1.45 -16.84
C GLU A 154 15.88 0.14 -16.33
N ASN A 155 15.98 -0.05 -15.00
CA ASN A 155 16.54 -1.28 -14.44
C ASN A 155 15.80 -2.50 -14.99
N GLU A 156 16.53 -3.48 -15.46
CA GLU A 156 15.97 -4.66 -16.15
C GLU A 156 15.01 -5.44 -15.22
N PHE A 157 15.30 -5.49 -13.94
CA PHE A 157 14.52 -6.26 -12.97
C PHE A 157 13.54 -5.38 -12.18
N TYR A 158 14.02 -4.31 -11.50
CA TYR A 158 13.19 -3.50 -10.61
C TYR A 158 12.45 -2.34 -11.30
N GLY A 159 12.84 -1.98 -12.54
CA GLY A 159 12.25 -0.84 -13.21
C GLY A 159 10.73 -1.00 -13.47
N GLU A 160 10.24 -2.22 -13.68
CA GLU A 160 8.80 -2.48 -13.81
C GLU A 160 8.04 -2.12 -12.52
N TRP A 161 8.59 -2.46 -11.35
CA TRP A 161 8.04 -2.10 -10.04
C TRP A 161 7.97 -0.57 -9.88
N VAL A 162 9.07 0.13 -10.15
CA VAL A 162 9.10 1.60 -10.05
C VAL A 162 8.10 2.25 -11.00
N ARG A 163 8.05 1.82 -12.28
CA ARG A 163 7.10 2.36 -13.25
C ARG A 163 5.65 2.08 -12.90
N GLY A 164 5.37 0.94 -12.27
CA GLY A 164 4.01 0.59 -11.80
C GLY A 164 3.45 1.62 -10.84
N TYR A 165 4.23 2.01 -9.83
CA TYR A 165 3.78 2.95 -8.80
C TYR A 165 3.80 4.43 -9.21
N ILE A 166 4.36 4.78 -10.38
CA ILE A 166 4.25 6.12 -10.99
C ILE A 166 3.37 6.13 -12.24
N SER A 167 2.67 5.04 -12.52
CA SER A 167 1.74 5.01 -13.65
C SER A 167 0.60 5.99 -13.43
N LYS A 168 0.05 6.49 -14.52
CA LYS A 168 -1.07 7.42 -14.47
C LYS A 168 -2.28 6.79 -13.77
N GLU A 169 -2.52 5.51 -14.02
CA GLU A 169 -3.60 4.74 -13.42
C GLU A 169 -3.45 4.65 -11.90
N TYR A 170 -2.23 4.43 -11.41
CA TYR A 170 -1.95 4.36 -9.97
C TYR A 170 -2.07 5.75 -9.31
N GLU A 171 -1.59 6.79 -9.98
CA GLU A 171 -1.72 8.18 -9.49
C GLU A 171 -3.20 8.62 -9.42
N GLU A 172 -4.00 8.33 -10.45
CA GLU A 172 -5.44 8.63 -10.46
C GLU A 172 -6.19 7.86 -9.37
N ALA A 173 -5.87 6.59 -9.17
CA ALA A 173 -6.45 5.78 -8.10
C ALA A 173 -6.09 6.29 -6.70
N THR A 174 -4.83 6.70 -6.50
CA THR A 174 -4.38 7.33 -5.25
C THR A 174 -5.07 8.67 -5.02
N GLN A 175 -5.20 9.49 -6.04
CA GLN A 175 -5.88 10.78 -5.93
C GLN A 175 -7.36 10.61 -5.57
N TRP A 176 -8.03 9.60 -6.14
CA TRP A 176 -9.43 9.30 -5.82
C TRP A 176 -9.62 9.02 -4.32
N ILE A 177 -8.77 8.21 -3.69
CA ILE A 177 -8.92 7.91 -2.25
C ILE A 177 -8.50 9.09 -1.36
N ILE A 178 -7.53 9.92 -1.80
CA ILE A 178 -7.19 11.19 -1.13
C ILE A 178 -8.42 12.11 -1.10
N ASP A 179 -9.05 12.33 -2.26
CA ASP A 179 -10.22 13.20 -2.37
C ASP A 179 -11.41 12.63 -1.58
N LEU A 180 -11.59 11.31 -1.57
CA LEU A 180 -12.63 10.67 -0.78
C LEU A 180 -12.42 10.90 0.74
N VAL A 181 -11.20 10.77 1.25
CA VAL A 181 -10.89 11.05 2.66
C VAL A 181 -11.15 12.51 2.99
N ASP A 182 -10.78 13.45 2.12
CA ASP A 182 -11.07 14.88 2.31
C ASP A 182 -12.60 15.16 2.35
N ILE A 183 -13.37 14.51 1.47
CA ILE A 183 -14.83 14.65 1.44
C ILE A 183 -15.45 14.11 2.73
N LEU A 184 -15.08 12.89 3.13
CA LEU A 184 -15.63 12.21 4.30
C LEU A 184 -15.28 12.91 5.62
N SER A 185 -14.13 13.58 5.67
CA SER A 185 -13.65 14.27 6.88
C SER A 185 -14.16 15.70 7.05
N LYS A 186 -14.81 16.28 6.02
CA LYS A 186 -15.13 17.71 5.93
C LYS A 186 -15.92 18.26 7.13
N ASP A 187 -16.91 17.52 7.59
CA ASP A 187 -17.82 17.96 8.66
C ASP A 187 -17.57 17.20 9.99
N MET A 188 -16.42 16.51 10.11
CA MET A 188 -16.05 15.77 11.30
C MET A 188 -15.57 16.70 12.43
N ASN A 189 -15.90 16.36 13.67
CA ASN A 189 -15.36 17.03 14.83
C ASN A 189 -13.89 16.68 15.09
N ALA A 190 -13.22 17.47 15.95
CA ALA A 190 -11.79 17.32 16.22
C ALA A 190 -11.42 15.93 16.79
N LYS A 191 -12.30 15.29 17.56
CA LYS A 191 -12.06 13.95 18.12
C LYS A 191 -11.99 12.90 17.02
N ASP A 192 -12.92 12.96 16.07
CA ASP A 192 -12.98 12.00 14.96
C ASP A 192 -11.81 12.23 13.98
N LEU A 193 -11.47 13.48 13.68
CA LEU A 193 -10.28 13.82 12.88
C LEU A 193 -8.99 13.32 13.54
N ASN A 194 -8.86 13.43 14.86
CA ASN A 194 -7.69 12.88 15.56
C ASN A 194 -7.65 11.34 15.45
N LYS A 195 -8.80 10.66 15.53
CA LYS A 195 -8.86 9.21 15.33
C LYS A 195 -8.38 8.80 13.93
N LEU A 196 -8.81 9.52 12.87
CA LEU A 196 -8.31 9.28 11.52
C LEU A 196 -6.79 9.51 11.44
N THR A 197 -6.28 10.57 12.07
CA THR A 197 -4.84 10.85 12.12
C THR A 197 -4.06 9.71 12.76
N GLU A 198 -4.53 9.17 13.90
CA GLU A 198 -3.90 8.02 14.57
C GLU A 198 -3.92 6.74 13.70
N ILE A 199 -5.02 6.50 12.97
CA ILE A 199 -5.10 5.38 12.02
C ILE A 199 -4.03 5.53 10.94
N PHE A 200 -3.90 6.72 10.35
CA PHE A 200 -2.94 6.98 9.27
C PHE A 200 -1.48 6.86 9.73
N ILE A 201 -1.17 7.40 10.92
CA ILE A 201 0.16 7.24 11.54
C ILE A 201 0.47 5.76 11.80
N THR A 202 -0.51 5.02 12.35
CA THR A 202 -0.33 3.61 12.68
C THR A 202 -0.10 2.76 11.44
N THR A 203 -0.89 2.97 10.39
CA THR A 203 -0.73 2.25 9.11
C THR A 203 0.58 2.63 8.41
N SER A 204 1.01 3.89 8.48
CA SER A 204 2.35 4.30 8.00
C SER A 204 3.50 3.62 8.75
N LYS A 205 3.38 3.40 10.07
CA LYS A 205 4.37 2.63 10.83
C LYS A 205 4.38 1.16 10.42
N TYR A 206 3.23 0.58 10.12
CA TYR A 206 3.15 -0.79 9.60
C TYR A 206 3.80 -0.93 8.22
N GLU A 207 3.72 0.08 7.36
CA GLU A 207 4.48 0.08 6.09
C GLU A 207 5.99 0.01 6.34
N TYR A 208 6.52 0.79 7.28
CA TYR A 208 7.94 0.71 7.64
C TYR A 208 8.31 -0.69 8.12
N MET A 209 7.49 -1.28 9.01
CA MET A 209 7.70 -2.66 9.49
C MET A 209 7.62 -3.68 8.35
N PHE A 210 6.83 -3.42 7.31
CA PHE A 210 6.75 -4.28 6.14
C PHE A 210 8.06 -4.26 5.33
N TRP A 211 8.71 -3.08 5.22
CA TRP A 211 10.04 -2.97 4.63
C TRP A 211 11.12 -3.69 5.46
N ASP A 212 11.11 -3.52 6.78
CA ASP A 212 12.02 -4.23 7.69
C ASP A 212 11.85 -5.74 7.57
N MET A 213 10.62 -6.23 7.67
CA MET A 213 10.27 -7.64 7.50
C MET A 213 10.79 -8.19 6.15
N SER A 214 10.57 -7.44 5.08
CA SER A 214 10.97 -7.85 3.74
C SER A 214 12.50 -7.88 3.58
N TYR A 215 13.18 -6.90 4.15
CA TYR A 215 14.64 -6.83 4.10
C TYR A 215 15.32 -7.92 4.95
N ASN A 216 14.78 -8.19 6.13
CA ASN A 216 15.32 -9.18 7.06
C ASN A 216 14.80 -10.60 6.80
N LYS A 217 13.79 -10.77 5.94
CA LYS A 217 13.05 -12.01 5.68
C LYS A 217 12.46 -12.61 6.97
N GLU A 218 11.80 -11.77 7.76
CA GLU A 218 11.19 -12.17 9.03
C GLU A 218 9.89 -12.95 8.78
N SER A 219 9.81 -14.17 9.30
CA SER A 219 8.68 -15.09 9.14
C SER A 219 7.80 -15.18 10.41
#